data_e1587a11851d6d1c904fffbcf10dc3d9
#
_entry.id   e1587a11851d6d1c904fffbcf10dc3d9
#
_cell.length_a   1.000
_cell.length_b   1.000
_cell.length_c   1.000
_cell.angle_alpha   90.00
_cell.angle_beta   90.00
_cell.angle_gamma   90.00
#
_symmetry.space_group_name_H-M   'P 1'
#
loop_
_entity.id
_entity.type
_entity.pdbx_description
1 polymer ?
#
loop_
_entity_poly.entity_id
_entity_poly.type
_entity_poly.pdbx_seq_one_letter_code
_entity_poly.pdbx_strand_id
1 'polypeptide(L)'
;MDRREFIGGSAALAGALAMAKPALAQSAELSFFYPVAVGGPITKLIDAYAAGFEKDNPGIKVKPIYAGTYQETIVKALTAHKSGTPPVLSVLLSTDMFTLIDEEAIVPFDPFIKTEDDRKWLSSFFPGFMANSQTGGKTWGIPFQRSTVVLYWNKELFKEAGLDPETPPKSWAEQLEFAQKLTKRDAAGNTSQWGIQIPSSGFPYWLFQGLTTQAGAILANAAGDKTDYANPGVVEALQYWVDLSRKYKVHPTGIVEWGTTPRDFFERKCAMMWTTTGNLTSVRANAKFPFGVGMLPAGKRRGSPTGGGNFYLSKKALRAEQEAAFKFIQWITTPERAAKWGIDTGYVATRKDAWETQVMKDYVQGFPAAAVARDQLEFAVAELSTHENQGVTKALNDGLQAALTGTKTPEAAMKDAQAEAERILRSYR
;
A
#
# COMPACT_ATOMS: atom_id res chain seq x y z
N MET A 1 83.92 -40.84 -28.71
CA MET A 1 84.36 -40.00 -29.84
C MET A 1 83.29 -39.01 -30.06
N ASP A 2 83.50 -37.93 -29.61
CA ASP A 2 84.07 -36.63 -29.95
C ASP A 2 82.96 -35.59 -30.15
N ARG A 3 83.00 -34.67 -29.26
CA ARG A 3 83.27 -33.20 -29.40
C ARG A 3 82.12 -32.36 -29.99
N ARG A 4 81.61 -31.51 -29.08
CA ARG A 4 81.74 -30.05 -29.11
C ARG A 4 81.12 -29.34 -30.36
N GLU A 5 80.18 -28.44 -30.19
CA GLU A 5 80.51 -27.03 -29.94
C GLU A 5 79.31 -26.23 -29.49
N PHE A 6 79.61 -25.28 -28.67
CA PHE A 6 78.89 -24.14 -28.11
C PHE A 6 78.62 -23.09 -29.19
N ILE A 7 77.43 -22.56 -29.31
CA ILE A 7 77.21 -21.12 -29.64
C ILE A 7 75.91 -20.69 -29.03
N GLY A 8 75.99 -19.56 -28.28
CA GLY A 8 74.92 -18.89 -27.61
C GLY A 8 74.07 -18.07 -28.54
N GLY A 9 72.90 -17.81 -28.11
CA GLY A 9 71.91 -16.95 -28.79
C GLY A 9 70.80 -16.52 -27.86
N SER A 10 70.94 -15.36 -27.30
CA SER A 10 70.07 -14.41 -26.72
C SER A 10 68.59 -14.77 -26.42
N ALA A 11 68.23 -14.76 -25.15
CA ALA A 11 66.87 -14.76 -24.65
C ALA A 11 66.14 -13.56 -25.13
N ALA A 12 65.05 -13.74 -25.89
CA ALA A 12 64.01 -12.76 -26.10
C ALA A 12 62.84 -13.13 -25.17
N LEU A 13 62.71 -12.45 -24.02
CA LEU A 13 61.50 -12.44 -23.21
C LEU A 13 60.40 -11.71 -23.99
N ALA A 14 59.56 -12.46 -24.70
CA ALA A 14 58.30 -11.95 -25.19
C ALA A 14 57.31 -11.95 -24.01
N GLY A 15 57.17 -10.81 -23.33
CA GLY A 15 56.11 -10.57 -22.35
C GLY A 15 54.76 -10.70 -23.01
N ALA A 16 54.06 -11.80 -22.79
CA ALA A 16 52.66 -11.92 -23.08
C ALA A 16 51.91 -11.04 -22.06
N LEU A 17 51.62 -9.80 -22.45
CA LEU A 17 50.55 -8.99 -21.83
C LEU A 17 49.24 -9.76 -22.07
N ALA A 18 48.87 -10.59 -21.11
CA ALA A 18 47.52 -11.09 -21.02
C ALA A 18 46.60 -9.87 -20.80
N MET A 19 46.05 -9.35 -21.88
CA MET A 19 44.90 -8.45 -21.77
C MET A 19 43.81 -9.21 -21.05
N ALA A 20 43.64 -8.93 -19.75
CA ALA A 20 42.48 -9.36 -19.01
C ALA A 20 41.28 -8.78 -19.76
N LYS A 21 40.55 -9.63 -20.52
CA LYS A 21 39.22 -9.28 -21.01
C LYS A 21 38.46 -8.78 -19.79
N PRO A 22 37.81 -7.59 -19.85
CA PRO A 22 36.91 -7.19 -18.79
C PRO A 22 35.93 -8.36 -18.63
N ALA A 23 35.82 -8.92 -17.43
CA ALA A 23 34.78 -9.86 -17.12
C ALA A 23 33.50 -9.23 -17.56
N LEU A 24 32.83 -9.81 -18.56
CA LEU A 24 31.50 -9.43 -18.95
C LEU A 24 30.68 -9.45 -17.65
N ALA A 25 30.34 -8.31 -17.15
CA ALA A 25 29.48 -8.20 -15.96
C ALA A 25 28.28 -9.11 -16.24
N GLN A 26 28.14 -10.16 -15.42
CA GLN A 26 27.09 -11.15 -15.59
C GLN A 26 25.78 -10.37 -15.57
N SER A 27 25.04 -10.38 -16.68
CA SER A 27 23.80 -9.63 -16.81
C SER A 27 22.80 -10.20 -15.80
N ALA A 28 22.42 -9.42 -14.80
CA ALA A 28 21.40 -9.83 -13.86
C ALA A 28 20.02 -9.58 -14.48
N GLU A 29 19.14 -10.58 -14.44
CA GLU A 29 17.73 -10.43 -14.80
C GLU A 29 16.89 -10.46 -13.52
N LEU A 30 16.20 -9.37 -13.26
CA LEU A 30 15.34 -9.19 -12.09
C LEU A 30 13.89 -9.50 -12.44
N SER A 31 13.41 -10.70 -12.15
CA SER A 31 11.97 -10.98 -12.18
C SER A 31 11.29 -10.21 -11.05
N PHE A 32 10.28 -9.41 -11.40
CA PHE A 32 9.63 -8.46 -10.50
C PHE A 32 8.12 -8.66 -10.51
N PHE A 33 7.55 -9.26 -9.44
CA PHE A 33 6.11 -9.38 -9.28
C PHE A 33 5.51 -8.11 -8.66
N TYR A 34 4.41 -7.61 -9.25
CA TYR A 34 3.69 -6.48 -8.70
C TYR A 34 2.18 -6.61 -8.86
N PRO A 35 1.39 -6.09 -7.91
CA PRO A 35 -0.07 -6.05 -7.96
C PRO A 35 -0.59 -4.74 -8.56
N VAL A 36 -1.87 -4.74 -8.95
CA VAL A 36 -2.65 -3.53 -9.21
C VAL A 36 -3.95 -3.59 -8.42
N ALA A 37 -4.20 -2.58 -7.59
CA ALA A 37 -5.38 -2.46 -6.72
C ALA A 37 -6.16 -1.15 -6.92
N VAL A 38 -5.70 -0.28 -7.81
CA VAL A 38 -6.25 1.06 -8.06
C VAL A 38 -6.43 1.31 -9.55
N GLY A 39 -7.27 2.25 -9.92
CA GLY A 39 -7.42 2.67 -11.31
C GLY A 39 -6.20 3.45 -11.82
N GLY A 40 -6.03 3.46 -13.16
CA GLY A 40 -4.96 4.18 -13.81
C GLY A 40 -3.97 3.29 -14.58
N PRO A 41 -2.94 3.88 -15.20
CA PRO A 41 -2.03 3.17 -16.11
C PRO A 41 -0.84 2.52 -15.37
N ILE A 42 -1.07 1.88 -14.20
CA ILE A 42 -0.02 1.39 -13.30
C ILE A 42 0.97 0.47 -14.03
N THR A 43 0.48 -0.47 -14.85
CA THR A 43 1.35 -1.41 -15.57
C THR A 43 2.27 -0.69 -16.54
N LYS A 44 1.75 0.28 -17.30
CA LYS A 44 2.56 1.09 -18.23
C LYS A 44 3.63 1.92 -17.50
N LEU A 45 3.30 2.44 -16.32
CA LEU A 45 4.26 3.19 -15.50
C LEU A 45 5.39 2.28 -15.00
N ILE A 46 5.06 1.09 -14.50
CA ILE A 46 6.06 0.10 -14.05
C ILE A 46 6.97 -0.31 -15.22
N ASP A 47 6.40 -0.59 -16.40
CA ASP A 47 7.19 -0.92 -17.61
C ASP A 47 8.13 0.23 -17.99
N ALA A 48 7.65 1.48 -17.93
CA ALA A 48 8.47 2.66 -18.22
C ALA A 48 9.63 2.85 -17.20
N TYR A 49 9.38 2.59 -15.91
CA TYR A 49 10.43 2.62 -14.89
C TYR A 49 11.46 1.50 -15.10
N ALA A 50 11.03 0.28 -15.45
CA ALA A 50 11.94 -0.81 -15.77
C ALA A 50 12.85 -0.45 -16.95
N ALA A 51 12.28 0.03 -18.06
CA ALA A 51 13.04 0.46 -19.24
C ALA A 51 13.98 1.64 -18.93
N GLY A 52 13.55 2.60 -18.11
CA GLY A 52 14.38 3.72 -17.66
C GLY A 52 15.58 3.27 -16.83
N PHE A 53 15.35 2.32 -15.91
CA PHE A 53 16.42 1.75 -15.10
C PHE A 53 17.46 0.99 -15.95
N GLU A 54 17.00 0.16 -16.88
CA GLU A 54 17.88 -0.60 -17.79
C GLU A 54 18.76 0.34 -18.65
N LYS A 55 18.21 1.46 -19.09
CA LYS A 55 18.96 2.49 -19.83
C LYS A 55 20.07 3.10 -18.97
N ASP A 56 19.76 3.40 -17.72
CA ASP A 56 20.71 4.02 -16.77
C ASP A 56 21.71 3.00 -16.18
N ASN A 57 21.40 1.70 -16.28
CA ASN A 57 22.19 0.61 -15.69
C ASN A 57 22.42 -0.53 -16.70
N PRO A 58 23.23 -0.33 -17.75
CA PRO A 58 23.51 -1.37 -18.72
C PRO A 58 24.07 -2.64 -18.04
N GLY A 59 23.48 -3.80 -18.36
CA GLY A 59 23.83 -5.08 -17.77
C GLY A 59 22.87 -5.58 -16.69
N ILE A 60 21.90 -4.78 -16.25
CA ILE A 60 20.81 -5.24 -15.38
C ILE A 60 19.49 -5.11 -16.15
N LYS A 61 18.77 -6.22 -16.29
CA LYS A 61 17.43 -6.22 -16.88
C LYS A 61 16.37 -6.34 -15.79
N VAL A 62 15.27 -5.64 -15.92
CA VAL A 62 14.10 -5.75 -15.02
C VAL A 62 12.94 -6.29 -15.83
N LYS A 63 12.38 -7.41 -15.40
CA LYS A 63 11.22 -8.06 -16.02
C LYS A 63 10.01 -7.91 -15.12
N PRO A 64 9.21 -6.84 -15.29
CA PRO A 64 7.98 -6.66 -14.52
C PRO A 64 6.96 -7.71 -14.91
N ILE A 65 6.28 -8.27 -13.92
CA ILE A 65 5.25 -9.29 -14.10
C ILE A 65 4.04 -8.86 -13.29
N TYR A 66 3.01 -8.41 -13.98
CA TYR A 66 1.72 -8.14 -13.34
C TYR A 66 1.13 -9.45 -12.81
N ALA A 67 0.99 -9.55 -11.50
CA ALA A 67 0.60 -10.79 -10.84
C ALA A 67 -0.87 -10.79 -10.34
N GLY A 68 -1.64 -9.74 -10.66
CA GLY A 68 -3.05 -9.63 -10.27
C GLY A 68 -3.27 -8.65 -9.10
N THR A 69 -4.25 -8.95 -8.26
CA THR A 69 -4.48 -8.23 -7.00
C THR A 69 -3.38 -8.51 -5.97
N TYR A 70 -3.35 -7.80 -4.85
CA TYR A 70 -2.42 -8.11 -3.76
C TYR A 70 -2.59 -9.53 -3.25
N GLN A 71 -3.84 -9.99 -3.09
CA GLN A 71 -4.16 -11.33 -2.62
C GLN A 71 -3.67 -12.41 -3.59
N GLU A 72 -3.81 -12.19 -4.90
CA GLU A 72 -3.28 -13.11 -5.91
C GLU A 72 -1.75 -13.08 -5.97
N THR A 73 -1.15 -11.91 -5.79
CA THR A 73 0.30 -11.72 -5.87
C THR A 73 1.01 -12.44 -4.74
N ILE A 74 0.55 -12.33 -3.48
CA ILE A 74 1.16 -13.06 -2.35
C ILE A 74 1.04 -14.58 -2.53
N VAL A 75 -0.10 -15.08 -2.99
CA VAL A 75 -0.29 -16.52 -3.25
C VAL A 75 0.70 -17.00 -4.33
N LYS A 76 0.83 -16.26 -5.44
CA LYS A 76 1.78 -16.58 -6.51
C LYS A 76 3.23 -16.52 -6.03
N ALA A 77 3.60 -15.50 -5.26
CA ALA A 77 4.95 -15.33 -4.74
C ALA A 77 5.35 -16.47 -3.78
N LEU A 78 4.47 -16.83 -2.83
CA LEU A 78 4.71 -17.94 -1.89
C LEU A 78 4.70 -19.31 -2.59
N THR A 79 3.83 -19.52 -3.58
CA THR A 79 3.81 -20.74 -4.39
C THR A 79 5.13 -20.88 -5.16
N ALA A 80 5.60 -19.81 -5.81
CA ALA A 80 6.87 -19.79 -6.51
C ALA A 80 8.06 -19.97 -5.55
N HIS A 81 7.98 -19.40 -4.32
CA HIS A 81 8.98 -19.63 -3.29
C HIS A 81 9.04 -21.12 -2.88
N LYS A 82 7.89 -21.75 -2.63
CA LYS A 82 7.82 -23.18 -2.27
C LYS A 82 8.33 -24.09 -3.38
N SER A 83 8.04 -23.75 -4.64
CA SER A 83 8.53 -24.51 -5.82
C SER A 83 10.00 -24.24 -6.18
N GLY A 84 10.67 -23.30 -5.49
CA GLY A 84 12.10 -23.02 -5.71
C GLY A 84 12.41 -22.00 -6.79
N THR A 85 11.42 -21.35 -7.38
CA THR A 85 11.56 -20.38 -8.48
C THR A 85 10.86 -19.04 -8.18
N PRO A 86 11.10 -18.41 -6.99
CA PRO A 86 10.47 -17.15 -6.67
C PRO A 86 10.98 -16.01 -7.56
N PRO A 87 10.19 -14.93 -7.72
CA PRO A 87 10.71 -13.69 -8.28
C PRO A 87 11.84 -13.14 -7.39
N VAL A 88 12.79 -12.43 -7.99
CA VAL A 88 13.87 -11.77 -7.24
C VAL A 88 13.32 -10.67 -6.34
N LEU A 89 12.35 -9.92 -6.86
CA LEU A 89 11.71 -8.76 -6.24
C LEU A 89 10.20 -8.89 -6.32
N SER A 90 9.50 -8.52 -5.25
CA SER A 90 8.04 -8.44 -5.24
C SER A 90 7.57 -7.16 -4.58
N VAL A 91 6.47 -6.60 -5.06
CA VAL A 91 5.63 -5.67 -4.29
C VAL A 91 4.47 -6.48 -3.71
N LEU A 92 4.38 -6.52 -2.38
CA LEU A 92 3.32 -7.19 -1.64
C LEU A 92 2.76 -6.24 -0.59
N LEU A 93 1.61 -6.54 0.00
CA LEU A 93 1.09 -5.71 1.08
C LEU A 93 2.13 -5.56 2.20
N SER A 94 2.19 -4.38 2.76
CA SER A 94 3.04 -4.13 3.93
C SER A 94 2.64 -4.98 5.13
N THR A 95 1.39 -5.43 5.16
CA THR A 95 0.84 -6.32 6.19
C THR A 95 1.28 -7.77 6.05
N ASP A 96 1.79 -8.17 4.89
CA ASP A 96 2.28 -9.54 4.66
C ASP A 96 3.67 -9.80 5.27
N MET A 97 4.31 -8.78 5.84
CA MET A 97 5.68 -8.85 6.35
C MET A 97 5.92 -10.04 7.30
N PHE A 98 5.05 -10.23 8.30
CA PHE A 98 5.20 -11.34 9.25
C PHE A 98 5.07 -12.70 8.55
N THR A 99 4.05 -12.88 7.70
CA THR A 99 3.88 -14.11 6.91
C THR A 99 5.10 -14.40 6.04
N LEU A 100 5.67 -13.38 5.39
CA LEU A 100 6.86 -13.55 4.55
C LEU A 100 8.13 -13.91 5.37
N ILE A 101 8.24 -13.41 6.59
CA ILE A 101 9.31 -13.76 7.53
C ILE A 101 9.12 -15.22 8.01
N ASP A 102 7.92 -15.58 8.45
CA ASP A 102 7.58 -16.92 8.95
C ASP A 102 7.78 -18.01 7.89
N GLU A 103 7.43 -17.73 6.65
CA GLU A 103 7.67 -18.63 5.50
C GLU A 103 9.13 -18.59 5.00
N GLU A 104 10.01 -17.86 5.68
CA GLU A 104 11.41 -17.65 5.25
C GLU A 104 11.57 -17.21 3.80
N ALA A 105 10.59 -16.46 3.26
CA ALA A 105 10.52 -16.10 1.86
C ALA A 105 11.40 -14.90 1.50
N ILE A 106 11.72 -14.03 2.46
CA ILE A 106 12.42 -12.76 2.25
C ILE A 106 13.69 -12.62 3.07
N VAL A 107 14.53 -11.66 2.69
CA VAL A 107 15.69 -11.22 3.47
C VAL A 107 15.54 -9.77 3.93
N PRO A 108 16.13 -9.40 5.07
CA PRO A 108 16.16 -8.00 5.50
C PRO A 108 17.08 -7.17 4.59
N PHE A 109 16.81 -5.86 4.54
CA PHE A 109 17.59 -4.89 3.76
C PHE A 109 18.88 -4.45 4.47
N ASP A 110 19.00 -4.66 5.78
CA ASP A 110 20.14 -4.20 6.58
C ASP A 110 21.52 -4.58 6.01
N PRO A 111 21.75 -5.80 5.46
CA PRO A 111 23.03 -6.16 4.85
C PRO A 111 23.40 -5.37 3.59
N PHE A 112 22.45 -4.62 3.02
CA PHE A 112 22.64 -3.78 1.84
C PHE A 112 22.85 -2.29 2.22
N ILE A 113 22.48 -1.86 3.43
CA ILE A 113 22.66 -0.51 3.96
C ILE A 113 24.09 -0.37 4.48
N LYS A 114 25.02 -0.04 3.59
CA LYS A 114 26.47 -0.04 3.90
C LYS A 114 27.05 1.37 4.09
N THR A 115 26.57 2.32 3.31
CA THR A 115 27.12 3.67 3.24
C THR A 115 26.28 4.66 4.05
N GLU A 116 26.83 5.86 4.27
CA GLU A 116 26.08 6.97 4.86
C GLU A 116 24.92 7.41 3.95
N ASP A 117 25.10 7.34 2.63
CA ASP A 117 24.05 7.68 1.68
C ASP A 117 22.91 6.66 1.70
N ASP A 118 23.21 5.37 1.88
CA ASP A 118 22.15 4.35 2.10
C ASP A 118 21.34 4.63 3.37
N ARG A 119 22.02 5.01 4.47
CA ARG A 119 21.35 5.39 5.73
C ARG A 119 20.47 6.61 5.56
N LYS A 120 20.96 7.65 4.89
CA LYS A 120 20.19 8.87 4.57
C LYS A 120 18.98 8.52 3.70
N TRP A 121 19.18 7.70 2.67
CA TRP A 121 18.11 7.22 1.82
C TRP A 121 17.01 6.51 2.65
N LEU A 122 17.39 5.57 3.51
CA LEU A 122 16.42 4.84 4.35
C LEU A 122 15.69 5.75 5.33
N SER A 123 16.39 6.72 5.95
CA SER A 123 15.81 7.65 6.93
C SER A 123 14.89 8.70 6.31
N SER A 124 14.93 8.86 4.99
CA SER A 124 14.07 9.81 4.27
C SER A 124 12.61 9.35 4.14
N PHE A 125 12.34 8.05 4.30
CA PHE A 125 10.98 7.55 4.26
C PHE A 125 10.15 8.05 5.45
N PHE A 126 8.84 8.20 5.23
CA PHE A 126 7.94 8.59 6.32
C PHE A 126 7.87 7.50 7.39
N PRO A 127 8.00 7.85 8.68
CA PRO A 127 7.93 6.88 9.79
C PRO A 127 6.64 6.06 9.79
N GLY A 128 5.50 6.66 9.43
CA GLY A 128 4.22 5.97 9.34
C GLY A 128 4.21 4.81 8.33
N PHE A 129 4.99 4.92 7.25
CA PHE A 129 5.14 3.82 6.30
C PHE A 129 6.18 2.81 6.75
N MET A 130 7.23 3.26 7.44
CA MET A 130 8.26 2.37 7.97
C MET A 130 7.74 1.47 9.10
N ALA A 131 6.66 1.83 9.78
CA ALA A 131 6.05 1.04 10.84
C ALA A 131 5.60 -0.37 10.38
N ASN A 132 5.18 -0.53 9.12
CA ASN A 132 4.89 -1.84 8.51
C ASN A 132 6.05 -2.36 7.62
N SER A 133 7.27 -1.86 7.83
CA SER A 133 8.46 -2.24 7.08
C SER A 133 9.55 -2.82 7.97
N GLN A 134 9.39 -2.70 9.30
CA GLN A 134 10.41 -3.02 10.28
C GLN A 134 9.84 -3.87 11.43
N THR A 135 10.58 -4.88 11.84
CA THR A 135 10.34 -5.67 13.05
C THR A 135 11.64 -6.33 13.52
N GLY A 136 11.75 -6.59 14.83
CA GLY A 136 12.94 -7.22 15.41
C GLY A 136 14.24 -6.44 15.16
N GLY A 137 14.16 -5.10 15.05
CA GLY A 137 15.32 -4.24 14.78
C GLY A 137 15.86 -4.31 13.35
N LYS A 138 15.12 -4.93 12.42
CA LYS A 138 15.51 -5.09 11.01
C LYS A 138 14.48 -4.45 10.08
N THR A 139 14.94 -4.01 8.91
CA THR A 139 14.12 -3.50 7.82
C THR A 139 13.86 -4.62 6.81
N TRP A 140 12.62 -5.07 6.71
CA TRP A 140 12.20 -6.19 5.86
C TRP A 140 11.55 -5.76 4.57
N GLY A 141 10.98 -4.56 4.53
CA GLY A 141 10.33 -4.00 3.34
C GLY A 141 10.71 -2.55 3.10
N ILE A 142 10.65 -2.11 1.84
CA ILE A 142 10.85 -0.71 1.47
C ILE A 142 9.53 -0.15 0.93
N PRO A 143 8.99 0.95 1.52
CA PRO A 143 7.71 1.53 1.10
C PRO A 143 7.71 1.96 -0.37
N PHE A 144 6.67 1.56 -1.13
CA PHE A 144 6.53 1.91 -2.55
C PHE A 144 5.10 2.33 -2.92
N GLN A 145 4.17 1.41 -3.07
CA GLN A 145 2.77 1.69 -3.39
C GLN A 145 1.99 2.02 -2.12
N ARG A 146 2.28 3.15 -1.48
CA ARG A 146 1.72 3.49 -0.18
C ARG A 146 0.61 4.52 -0.27
N SER A 147 -0.38 4.36 0.61
CA SER A 147 -1.56 5.22 0.66
C SER A 147 -2.08 5.40 2.08
N THR A 148 -3.09 6.25 2.22
CA THR A 148 -4.01 6.30 3.36
C THR A 148 -5.44 6.30 2.86
N VAL A 149 -6.41 6.01 3.72
CA VAL A 149 -7.82 6.22 3.42
C VAL A 149 -8.12 7.71 3.51
N VAL A 150 -8.81 8.26 2.53
CA VAL A 150 -9.28 9.64 2.53
C VAL A 150 -10.76 9.72 2.18
N LEU A 151 -11.38 10.85 2.52
CA LEU A 151 -12.74 11.20 2.13
C LEU A 151 -12.71 11.97 0.81
N TYR A 152 -13.48 11.51 -0.18
CA TYR A 152 -13.81 12.26 -1.38
C TYR A 152 -15.25 12.73 -1.32
N TRP A 153 -15.53 13.94 -1.82
CA TRP A 153 -16.91 14.43 -1.93
C TRP A 153 -17.15 15.21 -3.22
N ASN A 154 -18.39 15.17 -3.69
CA ASN A 154 -18.85 15.93 -4.84
C ASN A 154 -19.32 17.31 -4.39
N LYS A 155 -18.58 18.37 -4.79
CA LYS A 155 -18.86 19.76 -4.40
C LYS A 155 -20.19 20.29 -4.93
N GLU A 156 -20.63 19.83 -6.11
CA GLU A 156 -21.95 20.23 -6.66
C GLU A 156 -23.09 19.67 -5.81
N LEU A 157 -23.01 18.37 -5.43
CA LEU A 157 -24.02 17.75 -4.59
C LEU A 157 -24.06 18.39 -3.18
N PHE A 158 -22.91 18.81 -2.64
CA PHE A 158 -22.88 19.58 -1.39
C PHE A 158 -23.64 20.89 -1.55
N LYS A 159 -23.36 21.67 -2.59
CA LYS A 159 -24.06 22.91 -2.88
C LYS A 159 -25.56 22.70 -3.09
N GLU A 160 -25.98 21.67 -3.82
CA GLU A 160 -27.41 21.31 -4.02
C GLU A 160 -28.10 20.97 -2.69
N ALA A 161 -27.38 20.39 -1.72
CA ALA A 161 -27.88 20.05 -0.39
C ALA A 161 -27.79 21.23 0.63
N GLY A 162 -27.36 22.41 0.19
CA GLY A 162 -27.16 23.58 1.06
C GLY A 162 -25.96 23.46 2.01
N LEU A 163 -24.98 22.60 1.67
CA LEU A 163 -23.72 22.46 2.40
C LEU A 163 -22.65 23.34 1.74
N ASP A 164 -21.66 23.78 2.54
CA ASP A 164 -20.48 24.44 2.00
C ASP A 164 -19.66 23.45 1.17
N PRO A 165 -19.49 23.67 -0.14
CA PRO A 165 -18.76 22.74 -1.01
C PRO A 165 -17.26 22.65 -0.70
N GLU A 166 -16.69 23.61 0.04
CA GLU A 166 -15.26 23.64 0.37
C GLU A 166 -14.96 23.01 1.76
N THR A 167 -15.99 22.71 2.54
CA THR A 167 -15.80 22.22 3.92
C THR A 167 -16.23 20.75 4.04
N PRO A 168 -15.29 19.79 4.17
CA PRO A 168 -15.60 18.39 4.46
C PRO A 168 -16.08 18.23 5.91
N PRO A 169 -16.83 17.16 6.23
CA PRO A 169 -17.21 16.84 7.59
C PRO A 169 -15.96 16.57 8.44
N LYS A 170 -15.91 17.13 9.65
CA LYS A 170 -14.76 17.06 10.57
C LYS A 170 -14.90 15.95 11.61
N SER A 171 -16.12 15.49 11.84
CA SER A 171 -16.45 14.47 12.85
C SER A 171 -17.43 13.43 12.28
N TRP A 172 -17.57 12.29 12.98
CA TRP A 172 -18.58 11.28 12.65
C TRP A 172 -19.99 11.85 12.68
N ALA A 173 -20.27 12.76 13.63
CA ALA A 173 -21.56 13.41 13.74
C ALA A 173 -21.85 14.30 12.52
N GLU A 174 -20.89 15.14 12.11
CA GLU A 174 -21.03 15.96 10.91
C GLU A 174 -21.11 15.10 9.65
N GLN A 175 -20.32 14.02 9.56
CA GLN A 175 -20.40 13.09 8.41
C GLN A 175 -21.79 12.48 8.28
N LEU A 176 -22.40 12.09 9.39
CA LEU A 176 -23.77 11.58 9.41
C LEU A 176 -24.78 12.66 9.01
N GLU A 177 -24.69 13.87 9.58
CA GLU A 177 -25.56 14.99 9.24
C GLU A 177 -25.48 15.32 7.75
N PHE A 178 -24.25 15.41 7.20
CA PHE A 178 -24.05 15.68 5.78
C PHE A 178 -24.61 14.53 4.92
N ALA A 179 -24.34 13.29 5.31
CA ALA A 179 -24.87 12.13 4.59
C ALA A 179 -26.40 12.09 4.57
N GLN A 180 -27.06 12.52 5.64
CA GLN A 180 -28.53 12.63 5.68
C GLN A 180 -29.05 13.69 4.69
N LYS A 181 -28.44 14.87 4.63
CA LYS A 181 -28.79 15.93 3.68
C LYS A 181 -28.52 15.54 2.22
N LEU A 182 -27.49 14.74 1.98
CA LEU A 182 -27.04 14.32 0.66
C LEU A 182 -27.77 13.09 0.12
N THR A 183 -28.45 12.33 0.98
CA THR A 183 -29.20 11.15 0.54
C THR A 183 -30.49 11.56 -0.16
N LYS A 184 -30.66 11.13 -1.41
CA LYS A 184 -31.87 11.40 -2.20
C LYS A 184 -32.66 10.11 -2.46
N ARG A 185 -34.00 10.25 -2.46
CA ARG A 185 -34.93 9.16 -2.77
C ARG A 185 -35.81 9.55 -3.93
N ASP A 186 -36.21 8.57 -4.73
CA ASP A 186 -37.20 8.74 -5.76
C ASP A 186 -38.65 8.76 -5.18
N ALA A 187 -39.63 9.00 -6.02
CA ALA A 187 -41.06 9.06 -5.61
C ALA A 187 -41.56 7.70 -5.04
N ALA A 188 -40.92 6.59 -5.38
CA ALA A 188 -41.22 5.25 -4.86
C ALA A 188 -40.49 4.94 -3.53
N GLY A 189 -39.65 5.88 -3.05
CA GLY A 189 -38.88 5.73 -1.81
C GLY A 189 -37.55 5.00 -1.99
N ASN A 190 -37.17 4.60 -3.22
CA ASN A 190 -35.87 3.99 -3.47
C ASN A 190 -34.77 5.05 -3.42
N THR A 191 -33.62 4.66 -2.90
CA THR A 191 -32.47 5.58 -2.84
C THR A 191 -31.86 5.76 -4.23
N SER A 192 -31.96 6.98 -4.77
CA SER A 192 -31.36 7.37 -6.06
C SER A 192 -29.93 7.90 -5.90
N GLN A 193 -29.58 8.42 -4.71
CA GLN A 193 -28.25 8.91 -4.36
C GLN A 193 -27.98 8.63 -2.88
N TRP A 194 -26.89 7.95 -2.59
CA TRP A 194 -26.40 7.72 -1.24
C TRP A 194 -25.61 8.93 -0.75
N GLY A 195 -25.77 9.28 0.52
CA GLY A 195 -24.97 10.33 1.14
C GLY A 195 -23.50 9.95 1.26
N ILE A 196 -23.24 8.67 1.58
CA ILE A 196 -21.88 8.13 1.73
C ILE A 196 -21.82 6.67 1.31
N GLN A 197 -20.68 6.27 0.75
CA GLN A 197 -20.28 4.87 0.57
C GLN A 197 -18.91 4.60 1.18
N ILE A 198 -18.82 3.55 1.99
CA ILE A 198 -17.59 2.98 2.55
C ILE A 198 -17.53 1.54 2.06
N PRO A 199 -16.58 1.17 1.19
CA PRO A 199 -16.48 -0.21 0.68
C PRO A 199 -16.32 -1.24 1.79
N SER A 200 -17.06 -2.33 1.68
CA SER A 200 -17.01 -3.47 2.61
C SER A 200 -16.58 -4.77 1.96
N SER A 201 -16.00 -4.70 0.74
CA SER A 201 -15.25 -5.77 0.08
C SER A 201 -13.84 -5.29 -0.30
N GLY A 202 -13.00 -6.19 -0.78
CA GLY A 202 -11.62 -5.91 -1.16
C GLY A 202 -10.72 -5.71 0.07
N PHE A 203 -10.85 -4.58 0.74
CA PHE A 203 -10.05 -4.22 1.92
C PHE A 203 -10.94 -3.73 3.09
N PRO A 204 -11.98 -4.47 3.53
CA PRO A 204 -12.89 -3.97 4.54
C PRO A 204 -12.21 -3.75 5.89
N TYR A 205 -11.27 -4.63 6.30
CA TYR A 205 -10.46 -4.48 7.52
C TYR A 205 -9.72 -3.14 7.56
N TRP A 206 -9.22 -2.68 6.39
CA TRP A 206 -8.43 -1.46 6.28
C TRP A 206 -9.31 -0.21 6.44
N LEU A 207 -10.48 -0.17 5.78
CA LEU A 207 -11.46 0.90 5.95
C LEU A 207 -11.96 0.94 7.40
N PHE A 208 -12.24 -0.23 7.97
CA PHE A 208 -12.67 -0.39 9.34
C PHE A 208 -11.60 0.06 10.35
N GLN A 209 -10.32 -0.21 10.07
CA GLN A 209 -9.23 0.28 10.92
C GLN A 209 -9.20 1.82 10.97
N GLY A 210 -9.64 2.51 9.95
CA GLY A 210 -9.87 3.96 10.01
C GLY A 210 -10.85 4.32 11.12
N LEU A 211 -12.01 3.66 11.16
CA LEU A 211 -13.03 3.88 12.18
C LEU A 211 -12.54 3.49 13.59
N THR A 212 -11.88 2.34 13.74
CA THR A 212 -11.38 1.92 15.06
C THR A 212 -10.30 2.84 15.60
N THR A 213 -9.40 3.33 14.73
CA THR A 213 -8.39 4.33 15.11
C THR A 213 -9.05 5.62 15.58
N GLN A 214 -10.11 6.06 14.92
CA GLN A 214 -10.88 7.26 15.30
C GLN A 214 -11.64 7.04 16.62
N ALA A 215 -12.10 5.81 16.91
CA ALA A 215 -12.66 5.43 18.21
C ALA A 215 -11.61 5.30 19.33
N GLY A 216 -10.31 5.43 19.01
CA GLY A 216 -9.22 5.31 19.96
C GLY A 216 -8.81 3.87 20.26
N ALA A 217 -9.20 2.90 19.41
CA ALA A 217 -8.89 1.48 19.57
C ALA A 217 -7.78 1.02 18.61
N ILE A 218 -7.01 0.01 19.04
CA ILE A 218 -5.95 -0.64 18.28
C ILE A 218 -6.39 -2.08 18.00
N LEU A 219 -6.28 -2.53 16.74
CA LEU A 219 -6.72 -3.88 16.34
C LEU A 219 -5.72 -4.99 16.66
N ALA A 220 -4.42 -4.69 16.65
CA ALA A 220 -3.36 -5.64 16.98
C ALA A 220 -2.15 -4.91 17.59
N ASN A 221 -1.35 -5.65 18.35
CA ASN A 221 -0.09 -5.14 18.89
C ASN A 221 1.03 -5.10 17.83
N ALA A 222 2.11 -4.38 18.13
CA ALA A 222 3.24 -4.22 17.22
C ALA A 222 4.02 -5.51 16.92
N ALA A 223 3.95 -6.50 17.82
CA ALA A 223 4.56 -7.81 17.63
C ALA A 223 3.77 -8.70 16.66
N GLY A 224 2.52 -8.36 16.35
CA GLY A 224 1.67 -9.13 15.43
C GLY A 224 1.16 -10.46 16.01
N ASP A 225 1.29 -10.69 17.31
CA ASP A 225 0.92 -11.93 17.98
C ASP A 225 -0.40 -11.84 18.79
N LYS A 226 -0.99 -10.63 18.90
CA LYS A 226 -2.22 -10.39 19.66
C LYS A 226 -3.13 -9.42 18.94
N THR A 227 -4.43 -9.72 18.96
CA THR A 227 -5.51 -8.85 18.49
C THR A 227 -6.39 -8.39 19.66
N ASP A 228 -7.15 -7.31 19.45
CA ASP A 228 -8.10 -6.75 20.42
C ASP A 228 -9.41 -6.35 19.72
N TYR A 229 -10.01 -7.31 18.99
CA TYR A 229 -11.24 -7.06 18.21
C TYR A 229 -12.47 -6.89 19.10
N ALA A 230 -12.50 -7.51 20.29
CA ALA A 230 -13.61 -7.38 21.23
C ALA A 230 -13.56 -6.09 22.08
N ASN A 231 -12.59 -5.20 21.84
CA ASN A 231 -12.47 -3.92 22.52
C ASN A 231 -13.74 -3.08 22.33
N PRO A 232 -14.26 -2.41 23.38
CA PRO A 232 -15.45 -1.57 23.27
C PRO A 232 -15.37 -0.50 22.18
N GLY A 233 -14.20 0.10 21.95
CA GLY A 233 -13.99 1.08 20.87
C GLY A 233 -14.07 0.46 19.47
N VAL A 234 -13.67 -0.82 19.32
CA VAL A 234 -13.83 -1.57 18.07
C VAL A 234 -15.31 -1.86 17.79
N VAL A 235 -16.03 -2.29 18.83
CA VAL A 235 -17.49 -2.52 18.74
C VAL A 235 -18.23 -1.23 18.41
N GLU A 236 -17.90 -0.11 19.09
CA GLU A 236 -18.45 1.23 18.81
C GLU A 236 -18.23 1.65 17.33
N ALA A 237 -17.03 1.44 16.81
CA ALA A 237 -16.70 1.76 15.43
C ALA A 237 -17.53 0.92 14.43
N LEU A 238 -17.71 -0.36 14.71
CA LEU A 238 -18.54 -1.23 13.87
C LEU A 238 -20.02 -0.86 13.98
N GLN A 239 -20.53 -0.52 15.18
CA GLN A 239 -21.89 -0.07 15.37
C GLN A 239 -22.16 1.22 14.56
N TYR A 240 -21.23 2.18 14.57
CA TYR A 240 -21.33 3.38 13.74
C TYR A 240 -21.47 3.03 12.25
N TRP A 241 -20.61 2.14 11.72
CA TRP A 241 -20.67 1.73 10.31
C TRP A 241 -21.99 1.03 9.97
N VAL A 242 -22.44 0.10 10.82
CA VAL A 242 -23.75 -0.57 10.66
C VAL A 242 -24.91 0.43 10.71
N ASP A 243 -24.87 1.40 11.61
CA ASP A 243 -25.92 2.41 11.78
C ASP A 243 -26.08 3.31 10.54
N LEU A 244 -24.99 3.62 9.82
CA LEU A 244 -25.08 4.39 8.56
C LEU A 244 -26.04 3.77 7.56
N SER A 245 -26.10 2.44 7.48
CA SER A 245 -26.98 1.72 6.56
C SER A 245 -28.32 1.34 7.19
N ARG A 246 -28.33 0.76 8.38
CA ARG A 246 -29.53 0.15 8.96
C ARG A 246 -30.43 1.14 9.69
N LYS A 247 -29.86 2.04 10.48
CA LYS A 247 -30.57 3.01 11.28
C LYS A 247 -30.84 4.29 10.48
N TYR A 248 -29.78 4.87 9.92
CA TYR A 248 -29.86 6.18 9.26
C TYR A 248 -30.17 6.09 7.77
N LYS A 249 -29.94 4.94 7.15
CA LYS A 249 -30.23 4.66 5.73
C LYS A 249 -29.58 5.68 4.78
N VAL A 250 -28.34 6.09 5.09
CA VAL A 250 -27.54 7.03 4.30
C VAL A 250 -26.42 6.35 3.51
N HIS A 251 -26.22 5.06 3.75
CA HIS A 251 -25.24 4.16 3.14
C HIS A 251 -25.96 2.92 2.62
N PRO A 252 -25.54 2.27 1.52
CA PRO A 252 -26.14 1.02 1.04
C PRO A 252 -26.14 -0.07 2.12
N THR A 253 -27.15 -0.92 2.10
CA THR A 253 -27.19 -2.13 2.93
C THR A 253 -26.42 -3.27 2.26
N GLY A 254 -25.87 -4.19 3.04
CA GLY A 254 -25.13 -5.34 2.53
C GLY A 254 -23.69 -4.98 2.18
N ILE A 255 -23.14 -5.67 1.18
CA ILE A 255 -21.76 -5.53 0.75
C ILE A 255 -21.64 -4.42 -0.29
N VAL A 256 -20.75 -3.47 -0.05
CA VAL A 256 -20.38 -2.39 -0.97
C VAL A 256 -19.03 -2.74 -1.60
N GLU A 257 -19.01 -2.89 -2.91
CA GLU A 257 -17.85 -3.36 -3.63
C GLU A 257 -16.76 -2.29 -3.78
N TRP A 258 -15.51 -2.65 -3.48
CA TRP A 258 -14.35 -1.78 -3.61
C TRP A 258 -14.22 -1.16 -5.01
N GLY A 259 -14.31 -1.99 -6.05
CA GLY A 259 -14.10 -1.56 -7.43
C GLY A 259 -15.26 -0.73 -8.01
N THR A 260 -16.45 -0.82 -7.44
CA THR A 260 -17.63 -0.09 -7.93
C THR A 260 -17.84 1.26 -7.25
N THR A 261 -17.34 1.44 -6.04
CA THR A 261 -17.52 2.69 -5.27
C THR A 261 -17.03 3.93 -6.02
N PRO A 262 -15.84 3.96 -6.65
CA PRO A 262 -15.44 5.12 -7.46
C PRO A 262 -16.35 5.37 -8.66
N ARG A 263 -16.85 4.32 -9.31
CA ARG A 263 -17.80 4.45 -10.43
C ARG A 263 -19.11 5.07 -9.95
N ASP A 264 -19.67 4.61 -8.84
CA ASP A 264 -20.89 5.18 -8.26
C ASP A 264 -20.72 6.67 -7.91
N PHE A 265 -19.52 7.05 -7.46
CA PHE A 265 -19.17 8.45 -7.25
C PHE A 265 -19.16 9.25 -8.57
N PHE A 266 -18.53 8.72 -9.62
CA PHE A 266 -18.49 9.38 -10.94
C PHE A 266 -19.87 9.52 -11.57
N GLU A 267 -20.76 8.55 -11.34
CA GLU A 267 -22.16 8.54 -11.78
C GLU A 267 -23.10 9.32 -10.86
N ARG A 268 -22.58 10.02 -9.83
CA ARG A 268 -23.33 10.79 -8.84
C ARG A 268 -24.33 9.94 -8.02
N LYS A 269 -24.10 8.61 -7.96
CA LYS A 269 -24.90 7.69 -7.12
C LYS A 269 -24.49 7.72 -5.65
N CYS A 270 -23.34 8.29 -5.32
CA CYS A 270 -22.96 8.64 -3.96
C CYS A 270 -22.29 10.01 -3.92
N ALA A 271 -22.56 10.77 -2.86
CA ALA A 271 -22.07 12.13 -2.70
C ALA A 271 -20.70 12.18 -1.99
N MET A 272 -20.47 11.27 -1.06
CA MET A 272 -19.20 11.08 -0.34
C MET A 272 -18.76 9.63 -0.46
N MET A 273 -17.44 9.40 -0.60
CA MET A 273 -16.88 8.06 -0.53
C MET A 273 -15.60 8.04 0.27
N TRP A 274 -15.37 6.96 1.01
CA TRP A 274 -14.07 6.63 1.55
C TRP A 274 -13.35 5.69 0.58
N THR A 275 -12.14 6.04 0.19
CA THR A 275 -11.28 5.15 -0.58
C THR A 275 -9.82 5.55 -0.45
N THR A 276 -8.93 4.82 -1.11
CA THR A 276 -7.49 5.08 -1.11
C THR A 276 -7.12 6.37 -1.86
N THR A 277 -6.08 7.06 -1.39
CA THR A 277 -5.41 8.10 -2.19
C THR A 277 -4.84 7.56 -3.50
N GLY A 278 -4.53 6.26 -3.60
CA GLY A 278 -4.10 5.65 -4.86
C GLY A 278 -5.10 5.81 -6.02
N ASN A 279 -6.37 6.13 -5.71
CA ASN A 279 -7.38 6.45 -6.71
C ASN A 279 -7.39 7.94 -7.14
N LEU A 280 -6.57 8.82 -6.53
CA LEU A 280 -6.69 10.28 -6.74
C LEU A 280 -6.58 10.69 -8.22
N THR A 281 -5.59 10.15 -8.93
CA THR A 281 -5.41 10.43 -10.36
C THR A 281 -6.57 9.90 -11.20
N SER A 282 -7.09 8.71 -10.86
CA SER A 282 -8.28 8.15 -11.50
C SER A 282 -9.53 9.00 -11.24
N VAL A 283 -9.73 9.47 -10.00
CA VAL A 283 -10.84 10.37 -9.65
C VAL A 283 -10.73 11.68 -10.43
N ARG A 284 -9.53 12.27 -10.48
CA ARG A 284 -9.29 13.52 -11.25
C ARG A 284 -9.59 13.36 -12.74
N ALA A 285 -9.31 12.20 -13.31
CA ALA A 285 -9.54 11.94 -14.74
C ALA A 285 -11.03 11.66 -15.05
N ASN A 286 -11.77 11.05 -14.15
CA ASN A 286 -13.11 10.52 -14.43
C ASN A 286 -14.25 11.34 -13.82
N ALA A 287 -14.05 12.03 -12.69
CA ALA A 287 -15.06 12.92 -12.14
C ALA A 287 -15.28 14.12 -13.09
N LYS A 288 -16.51 14.28 -13.55
CA LYS A 288 -16.93 15.38 -14.47
C LYS A 288 -17.54 16.55 -13.71
N PHE A 289 -17.23 16.67 -12.45
CA PHE A 289 -17.68 17.68 -11.50
C PHE A 289 -16.52 18.07 -10.57
N PRO A 290 -16.54 19.26 -9.98
CA PRO A 290 -15.61 19.62 -8.92
C PRO A 290 -15.75 18.70 -7.71
N PHE A 291 -14.64 18.17 -7.24
CA PHE A 291 -14.61 17.30 -6.06
C PHE A 291 -13.61 17.84 -5.03
N GLY A 292 -13.80 17.41 -3.79
CA GLY A 292 -12.86 17.64 -2.71
C GLY A 292 -12.23 16.36 -2.22
N VAL A 293 -11.07 16.49 -1.56
CA VAL A 293 -10.38 15.42 -0.84
C VAL A 293 -10.09 15.93 0.56
N GLY A 294 -10.47 15.17 1.57
CA GLY A 294 -10.29 15.53 2.98
C GLY A 294 -9.70 14.38 3.79
N MET A 295 -9.07 14.73 4.90
CA MET A 295 -8.76 13.75 5.94
C MET A 295 -10.06 13.11 6.42
N LEU A 296 -9.97 11.87 6.88
CA LEU A 296 -11.12 11.20 7.49
C LEU A 296 -11.64 11.98 8.70
N PRO A 297 -12.97 12.03 8.90
CA PRO A 297 -13.58 12.71 10.04
C PRO A 297 -13.17 12.04 11.36
N ALA A 298 -13.04 12.84 12.41
CA ALA A 298 -12.68 12.34 13.73
C ALA A 298 -13.86 11.67 14.45
N GLY A 299 -13.58 10.60 15.18
CA GLY A 299 -14.39 10.15 16.30
C GLY A 299 -13.89 10.81 17.59
N LYS A 300 -13.34 10.04 18.52
CA LYS A 300 -12.62 10.54 19.72
C LYS A 300 -11.30 11.22 19.36
N ARG A 301 -10.71 10.83 18.24
CA ARG A 301 -9.46 11.38 17.68
C ARG A 301 -9.48 11.33 16.15
N ARG A 302 -8.56 12.05 15.51
CA ARG A 302 -8.24 11.82 14.10
C ARG A 302 -7.47 10.52 13.95
N GLY A 303 -7.59 9.89 12.79
CA GLY A 303 -6.80 8.72 12.47
C GLY A 303 -7.18 8.09 11.15
N SER A 304 -6.19 7.47 10.53
CA SER A 304 -6.31 6.62 9.36
C SER A 304 -5.21 5.57 9.42
N PRO A 305 -5.42 4.33 8.99
CA PRO A 305 -4.31 3.42 8.75
C PRO A 305 -3.49 3.89 7.56
N THR A 306 -2.19 3.61 7.56
CA THR A 306 -1.44 3.53 6.32
C THR A 306 -1.88 2.29 5.55
N GLY A 307 -1.57 2.22 4.26
CA GLY A 307 -1.92 1.04 3.46
C GLY A 307 -1.01 0.87 2.27
N GLY A 308 -1.17 -0.26 1.57
CA GLY A 308 -0.49 -0.54 0.33
C GLY A 308 0.78 -1.37 0.45
N GLY A 309 1.62 -1.36 -0.59
CA GLY A 309 2.69 -2.34 -0.76
C GLY A 309 4.08 -1.82 -0.52
N ASN A 310 4.91 -2.74 -0.07
CA ASN A 310 6.36 -2.60 0.05
C ASN A 310 7.08 -3.46 -0.99
N PHE A 311 8.29 -3.06 -1.35
CA PHE A 311 9.25 -3.96 -2.00
C PHE A 311 9.78 -4.97 -0.98
N TYR A 312 9.91 -6.22 -1.43
CA TYR A 312 10.51 -7.33 -0.68
C TYR A 312 11.51 -8.08 -1.55
N LEU A 313 12.67 -8.44 -0.99
CA LEU A 313 13.73 -9.22 -1.65
C LEU A 313 13.59 -10.70 -1.32
N SER A 314 13.59 -11.56 -2.33
CA SER A 314 13.53 -13.02 -2.14
C SER A 314 14.79 -13.56 -1.45
N LYS A 315 14.59 -14.44 -0.45
CA LYS A 315 15.67 -15.17 0.22
C LYS A 315 16.39 -16.16 -0.71
N LYS A 316 15.69 -16.71 -1.71
CA LYS A 316 16.23 -17.69 -2.66
C LYS A 316 16.90 -17.06 -3.90
N ALA A 317 16.81 -15.74 -4.08
CA ALA A 317 17.55 -15.05 -5.13
C ALA A 317 19.06 -15.05 -4.84
N LEU A 318 19.86 -15.06 -5.88
CA LEU A 318 21.31 -14.97 -5.75
C LEU A 318 21.72 -13.61 -5.16
N ARG A 319 22.83 -13.56 -4.43
CA ARG A 319 23.29 -12.32 -3.79
C ARG A 319 23.46 -11.19 -4.81
N ALA A 320 24.01 -11.49 -5.99
CA ALA A 320 24.17 -10.50 -7.06
C ALA A 320 22.82 -9.97 -7.58
N GLU A 321 21.79 -10.82 -7.65
CA GLU A 321 20.44 -10.42 -8.03
C GLU A 321 19.78 -9.53 -6.94
N GLN A 322 19.97 -9.89 -5.67
CA GLN A 322 19.50 -9.09 -4.55
C GLN A 322 20.16 -7.69 -4.54
N GLU A 323 21.46 -7.60 -4.80
CA GLU A 323 22.18 -6.31 -4.89
C GLU A 323 21.72 -5.49 -6.09
N ALA A 324 21.47 -6.13 -7.24
CA ALA A 324 20.90 -5.45 -8.41
C ALA A 324 19.45 -4.97 -8.16
N ALA A 325 18.64 -5.77 -7.47
CA ALA A 325 17.27 -5.37 -7.08
C ALA A 325 17.29 -4.23 -6.05
N PHE A 326 18.21 -4.23 -5.08
CA PHE A 326 18.40 -3.13 -4.16
C PHE A 326 18.76 -1.83 -4.90
N LYS A 327 19.64 -1.90 -5.89
CA LYS A 327 19.97 -0.76 -6.75
C LYS A 327 18.75 -0.26 -7.54
N PHE A 328 17.90 -1.16 -8.04
CA PHE A 328 16.65 -0.79 -8.69
C PHE A 328 15.69 -0.07 -7.71
N ILE A 329 15.55 -0.59 -6.49
CA ILE A 329 14.73 0.03 -5.45
C ILE A 329 15.21 1.44 -5.13
N GLN A 330 16.53 1.64 -4.92
CA GLN A 330 17.09 2.96 -4.67
C GLN A 330 16.84 3.90 -5.85
N TRP A 331 17.01 3.41 -7.08
CA TRP A 331 16.80 4.20 -8.29
C TRP A 331 15.34 4.63 -8.47
N ILE A 332 14.37 3.71 -8.28
CA ILE A 332 12.93 4.02 -8.46
C ILE A 332 12.39 4.89 -7.33
N THR A 333 13.06 4.88 -6.17
CA THR A 333 12.69 5.68 -5.00
C THR A 333 13.58 6.92 -4.81
N THR A 334 14.26 7.43 -5.85
CA THR A 334 14.87 8.77 -5.77
C THR A 334 13.78 9.83 -5.54
N PRO A 335 14.10 10.99 -4.95
CA PRO A 335 13.09 12.02 -4.67
C PRO A 335 12.23 12.38 -5.86
N GLU A 336 12.84 12.57 -7.03
CA GLU A 336 12.15 12.96 -8.27
C GLU A 336 11.23 11.84 -8.79
N ARG A 337 11.69 10.57 -8.73
CA ARG A 337 10.90 9.42 -9.18
C ARG A 337 9.78 9.08 -8.20
N ALA A 338 10.02 9.20 -6.91
CA ALA A 338 9.00 9.04 -5.88
C ALA A 338 7.93 10.14 -5.99
N ALA A 339 8.32 11.39 -6.25
CA ALA A 339 7.40 12.49 -6.55
C ALA A 339 6.56 12.19 -7.79
N LYS A 340 7.22 11.81 -8.88
CA LYS A 340 6.53 11.49 -10.14
C LYS A 340 5.57 10.30 -9.98
N TRP A 341 5.96 9.26 -9.28
CA TRP A 341 5.07 8.14 -8.95
C TRP A 341 3.81 8.60 -8.22
N GLY A 342 3.95 9.47 -7.21
CA GLY A 342 2.81 10.04 -6.50
C GLY A 342 1.89 10.87 -7.41
N ILE A 343 2.47 11.70 -8.28
CA ILE A 343 1.72 12.54 -9.23
C ILE A 343 0.96 11.70 -10.26
N ASP A 344 1.62 10.70 -10.82
CA ASP A 344 1.05 9.89 -11.91
C ASP A 344 -0.01 8.90 -11.41
N THR A 345 0.03 8.51 -10.14
CA THR A 345 -0.84 7.46 -9.59
C THR A 345 -1.84 7.95 -8.55
N GLY A 346 -1.43 8.89 -7.71
CA GLY A 346 -2.15 9.31 -6.50
C GLY A 346 -1.70 8.56 -5.24
N TYR A 347 -0.82 7.55 -5.34
CA TYR A 347 -0.12 7.03 -4.16
C TYR A 347 0.67 8.15 -3.49
N VAL A 348 0.88 8.05 -2.18
CA VAL A 348 1.71 9.01 -1.45
C VAL A 348 3.16 8.81 -1.85
N ALA A 349 3.84 9.86 -2.28
CA ALA A 349 5.30 9.82 -2.41
C ALA A 349 5.89 9.47 -1.05
N THR A 350 6.57 8.32 -0.96
CA THR A 350 6.90 7.66 0.32
C THR A 350 8.03 8.30 1.09
N ARG A 351 8.78 9.20 0.45
CA ARG A 351 9.92 9.93 1.01
C ARG A 351 9.56 11.38 1.31
N LYS A 352 10.08 11.91 2.44
CA LYS A 352 9.89 13.32 2.84
C LYS A 352 10.48 14.29 1.81
N ASP A 353 11.70 14.00 1.33
CA ASP A 353 12.41 14.83 0.36
C ASP A 353 11.77 14.84 -1.06
N ALA A 354 10.95 13.86 -1.39
CA ALA A 354 10.15 13.88 -2.62
C ALA A 354 9.14 15.04 -2.65
N TRP A 355 8.64 15.46 -1.49
CA TRP A 355 7.72 16.58 -1.34
C TRP A 355 8.41 17.94 -1.42
N GLU A 356 9.73 17.95 -1.34
CA GLU A 356 10.57 19.14 -1.50
C GLU A 356 11.04 19.37 -2.94
N THR A 357 10.81 18.41 -3.84
CA THR A 357 11.13 18.56 -5.26
C THR A 357 10.27 19.63 -5.92
N GLN A 358 10.82 20.33 -6.92
CA GLN A 358 10.09 21.40 -7.60
C GLN A 358 8.82 20.87 -8.26
N VAL A 359 8.90 19.70 -8.94
CA VAL A 359 7.76 19.09 -9.62
C VAL A 359 6.59 18.78 -8.66
N MET A 360 6.89 18.34 -7.44
CA MET A 360 5.86 18.08 -6.43
C MET A 360 5.28 19.37 -5.86
N LYS A 361 6.11 20.38 -5.61
CA LYS A 361 5.66 21.71 -5.15
C LYS A 361 4.71 22.35 -6.17
N ASP A 362 5.07 22.32 -7.45
CA ASP A 362 4.23 22.86 -8.52
C ASP A 362 2.91 22.10 -8.64
N TYR A 363 2.97 20.76 -8.52
CA TYR A 363 1.77 19.92 -8.53
C TYR A 363 0.82 20.24 -7.37
N VAL A 364 1.32 20.33 -6.14
CA VAL A 364 0.53 20.67 -4.94
C VAL A 364 -0.02 22.10 -5.03
N GLN A 365 0.76 23.05 -5.56
CA GLN A 365 0.28 24.42 -5.78
C GLN A 365 -0.91 24.46 -6.75
N GLY A 366 -0.86 23.70 -7.84
CA GLY A 366 -1.95 23.59 -8.80
C GLY A 366 -3.11 22.68 -8.38
N PHE A 367 -2.86 21.77 -7.42
CA PHE A 367 -3.83 20.80 -6.94
C PHE A 367 -3.61 20.47 -5.45
N PRO A 368 -4.02 21.35 -4.52
CA PRO A 368 -3.77 21.19 -3.07
C PRO A 368 -4.30 19.87 -2.47
N ALA A 369 -5.36 19.30 -3.06
CA ALA A 369 -5.92 18.01 -2.63
C ALA A 369 -4.88 16.86 -2.65
N ALA A 370 -3.83 16.97 -3.46
CA ALA A 370 -2.74 15.99 -3.51
C ALA A 370 -1.95 15.86 -2.20
N ALA A 371 -1.91 16.92 -1.38
CA ALA A 371 -1.18 16.93 -0.12
C ALA A 371 -1.95 16.29 1.05
N VAL A 372 -3.27 16.13 0.93
CA VAL A 372 -4.14 15.67 2.04
C VAL A 372 -3.67 14.33 2.63
N ALA A 373 -3.29 13.37 1.78
CA ALA A 373 -2.84 12.07 2.25
C ALA A 373 -1.48 12.13 2.98
N ARG A 374 -0.57 13.01 2.54
CA ARG A 374 0.68 13.28 3.25
C ARG A 374 0.41 13.90 4.61
N ASP A 375 -0.44 14.92 4.64
CA ASP A 375 -0.75 15.66 5.87
C ASP A 375 -1.48 14.76 6.89
N GLN A 376 -2.26 13.78 6.41
CA GLN A 376 -2.92 12.79 7.26
C GLN A 376 -1.93 11.81 7.92
N LEU A 377 -0.70 11.67 7.41
CA LEU A 377 0.33 10.79 8.01
C LEU A 377 0.69 11.17 9.44
N GLU A 378 0.51 12.42 9.85
CA GLU A 378 0.67 12.86 11.23
C GLU A 378 -0.23 12.08 12.21
N PHE A 379 -1.42 11.70 11.74
CA PHE A 379 -2.44 10.99 12.52
C PHE A 379 -2.53 9.50 12.16
N ALA A 380 -1.67 9.05 11.26
CA ALA A 380 -1.74 7.69 10.76
C ALA A 380 -1.19 6.66 11.76
N VAL A 381 -1.74 5.46 11.69
CA VAL A 381 -1.25 4.29 12.40
C VAL A 381 -0.78 3.23 11.41
N ALA A 382 0.09 2.33 11.87
CA ALA A 382 0.47 1.14 11.11
C ALA A 382 -0.78 0.34 10.71
N GLU A 383 -0.81 -0.16 9.48
CA GLU A 383 -1.86 -1.06 9.01
C GLU A 383 -1.85 -2.36 9.83
N LEU A 384 -3.03 -2.93 10.09
CA LEU A 384 -3.19 -4.21 10.76
C LEU A 384 -2.30 -5.28 10.11
N SER A 385 -1.30 -5.74 10.84
CA SER A 385 -0.33 -6.74 10.39
C SER A 385 -0.02 -7.71 11.53
N THR A 386 -0.16 -9.00 11.27
CA THR A 386 0.03 -10.06 12.25
C THR A 386 0.76 -11.25 11.63
N HIS A 387 1.27 -12.13 12.48
CA HIS A 387 1.54 -13.50 12.05
C HIS A 387 0.24 -14.12 11.52
N GLU A 388 0.34 -15.09 10.59
CA GLU A 388 -0.84 -15.68 9.93
C GLU A 388 -1.83 -14.63 9.39
N ASN A 389 -1.30 -13.52 8.87
CA ASN A 389 -2.06 -12.30 8.56
C ASN A 389 -3.33 -12.55 7.73
N GLN A 390 -3.27 -13.47 6.75
CA GLN A 390 -4.43 -13.78 5.90
C GLN A 390 -5.58 -14.40 6.72
N GLY A 391 -5.27 -15.33 7.61
CA GLY A 391 -6.27 -15.98 8.47
C GLY A 391 -6.86 -15.01 9.49
N VAL A 392 -6.00 -14.21 10.14
CA VAL A 392 -6.41 -13.21 11.15
C VAL A 392 -7.26 -12.10 10.53
N THR A 393 -6.86 -11.59 9.36
CA THR A 393 -7.64 -10.59 8.61
C THR A 393 -8.95 -11.16 8.09
N LYS A 394 -8.96 -12.44 7.66
CA LYS A 394 -10.20 -13.11 7.26
C LYS A 394 -11.19 -13.21 8.42
N ALA A 395 -10.76 -13.57 9.61
CA ALA A 395 -11.62 -13.63 10.79
C ALA A 395 -12.27 -12.26 11.07
N LEU A 396 -11.51 -11.17 10.98
CA LEU A 396 -12.06 -9.82 11.11
C LEU A 396 -13.07 -9.51 9.98
N ASN A 397 -12.71 -9.78 8.74
CA ASN A 397 -13.57 -9.50 7.58
C ASN A 397 -14.89 -10.29 7.63
N ASP A 398 -14.87 -11.55 8.05
CA ASP A 398 -16.06 -12.37 8.25
C ASP A 398 -16.99 -11.77 9.33
N GLY A 399 -16.40 -11.27 10.42
CA GLY A 399 -17.12 -10.54 11.46
C GLY A 399 -17.74 -9.24 10.96
N LEU A 400 -16.99 -8.44 10.20
CA LEU A 400 -17.50 -7.21 9.57
C LEU A 400 -18.67 -7.52 8.65
N GLN A 401 -18.52 -8.52 7.78
CA GLN A 401 -19.59 -8.94 6.87
C GLN A 401 -20.84 -9.38 7.63
N ALA A 402 -20.69 -10.19 8.69
CA ALA A 402 -21.81 -10.67 9.49
C ALA A 402 -22.58 -9.50 10.14
N ALA A 403 -21.88 -8.48 10.65
CA ALA A 403 -22.52 -7.31 11.23
C ALA A 403 -23.18 -6.41 10.17
N LEU A 404 -22.49 -6.10 9.08
CA LEU A 404 -23.01 -5.23 8.01
C LEU A 404 -24.21 -5.84 7.29
N THR A 405 -24.24 -7.16 7.09
CA THR A 405 -25.40 -7.87 6.56
C THR A 405 -26.50 -8.13 7.59
N GLY A 406 -26.21 -7.92 8.90
CA GLY A 406 -27.14 -8.04 10.03
C GLY A 406 -27.44 -9.46 10.44
N THR A 407 -26.56 -10.39 10.12
CA THR A 407 -26.65 -11.78 10.62
C THR A 407 -26.17 -11.88 12.06
N LYS A 408 -25.35 -10.92 12.53
CA LYS A 408 -24.92 -10.81 13.93
C LYS A 408 -24.95 -9.34 14.38
N THR A 409 -25.03 -9.14 15.70
CA THR A 409 -24.75 -7.81 16.29
C THR A 409 -23.26 -7.49 16.19
N PRO A 410 -22.84 -6.22 16.16
CA PRO A 410 -21.43 -5.84 16.18
C PRO A 410 -20.64 -6.48 17.31
N GLU A 411 -21.19 -6.53 18.51
CA GLU A 411 -20.55 -7.16 19.67
C GLU A 411 -20.32 -8.68 19.47
N ALA A 412 -21.36 -9.42 19.04
CA ALA A 412 -21.25 -10.85 18.79
C ALA A 412 -20.26 -11.15 17.65
N ALA A 413 -20.30 -10.36 16.57
CA ALA A 413 -19.42 -10.50 15.42
C ALA A 413 -17.94 -10.29 15.81
N MET A 414 -17.64 -9.26 16.60
CA MET A 414 -16.27 -8.96 17.02
C MET A 414 -15.76 -9.94 18.07
N LYS A 415 -16.63 -10.47 18.94
CA LYS A 415 -16.27 -11.53 19.89
C LYS A 415 -15.88 -12.83 19.18
N ASP A 416 -16.63 -13.23 18.16
CA ASP A 416 -16.31 -14.41 17.37
C ASP A 416 -15.02 -14.23 16.54
N ALA A 417 -14.85 -13.04 15.93
CA ALA A 417 -13.62 -12.70 15.22
C ALA A 417 -12.39 -12.72 16.14
N GLN A 418 -12.53 -12.23 17.38
CA GLN A 418 -11.47 -12.27 18.39
C GLN A 418 -11.10 -13.72 18.76
N ALA A 419 -12.09 -14.56 19.03
CA ALA A 419 -11.86 -15.96 19.38
C ALA A 419 -11.13 -16.72 18.25
N GLU A 420 -11.51 -16.49 17.00
CA GLU A 420 -10.84 -17.11 15.86
C GLU A 420 -9.43 -16.58 15.63
N ALA A 421 -9.21 -15.25 15.74
CA ALA A 421 -7.88 -14.66 15.65
C ALA A 421 -6.95 -15.20 16.77
N GLU A 422 -7.44 -15.34 17.99
CA GLU A 422 -6.69 -15.94 19.09
C GLU A 422 -6.34 -17.42 18.87
N ARG A 423 -7.25 -18.18 18.28
CA ARG A 423 -7.00 -19.56 17.90
C ARG A 423 -5.86 -19.66 16.88
N ILE A 424 -5.88 -18.79 15.85
CA ILE A 424 -4.86 -18.75 14.80
C ILE A 424 -3.50 -18.35 15.37
N LEU A 425 -3.46 -17.32 16.21
CA LEU A 425 -2.21 -16.76 16.76
C LEU A 425 -1.62 -17.54 17.95
N ARG A 426 -2.25 -18.66 18.36
CA ARG A 426 -1.85 -19.40 19.56
C ARG A 426 -0.38 -19.82 19.59
N SER A 427 0.18 -20.20 18.44
CA SER A 427 1.57 -20.66 18.30
C SER A 427 2.60 -19.54 18.35
N TYR A 428 2.19 -18.30 18.32
CA TYR A 428 3.07 -17.13 18.33
C TYR A 428 3.09 -16.37 19.68
N ARG A 429 2.37 -16.88 20.67
CA ARG A 429 2.25 -16.30 22.03
C ARG A 429 3.20 -16.93 23.03
#